data_f664ce3bd4bbe4f936a443b3d9e47059
#
_entry.id   f664ce3bd4bbe4f936a443b3d9e47059
#
_cell.length_a   1.000
_cell.length_b   1.000
_cell.length_c   1.000
_cell.angle_alpha   90.00
_cell.angle_beta   90.00
_cell.angle_gamma   90.00
#
_symmetry.space_group_name_H-M   'P 1'
#
loop_
_entity.id
_entity.type
_entity.pdbx_description
1 polymer ?
#
loop_
_entity_poly.entity_id
_entity_poly.type
_entity_poly.pdbx_seq_one_letter_code
_entity_poly.pdbx_strand_id
1 'polypeptide(L)'
;MHEIPVYRQPFGSSHTSASGATQPVDEHILKLYMRKELGRSFPFAARPRAGQIVQSIADMAHGVHDYSPISGPTKPMDMADAVRKGMNKFEFYKPRDWDNGKDTEEYHKFKEIIPEMAQHAVNGIREFYGDTKFEGEFQRWHQDELIDVPTMLFQDYTGGGRQVDLKCSFPTRNPLKKDGTRSWRFPKPRTEPTPQQIMQQAVYWKATGDEPGLLFVTPLGFNIVDASNCDALKPHALEESYQQVRQRWLVIQNLLRAAEGKWSNLFALVQPDYGQIVGRHGPDILAIAKQIWRLDR
;
A
#
# COMPACT_ATOMS: atom_id res chain seq x y z
N MET A 1 9.68 23.24 -5.80
CA MET A 1 8.95 22.82 -4.58
C MET A 1 7.55 23.41 -4.69
N HIS A 2 6.51 22.59 -4.57
CA HIS A 2 5.15 23.12 -4.50
C HIS A 2 4.92 23.78 -3.14
N GLU A 3 4.40 24.99 -3.14
CA GLU A 3 3.99 25.63 -1.90
C GLU A 3 2.81 24.89 -1.28
N ILE A 4 2.90 24.61 0.02
CA ILE A 4 1.79 23.98 0.75
C ILE A 4 0.71 25.06 0.94
N PRO A 5 -0.53 24.86 0.43
CA PRO A 5 -1.61 25.80 0.63
C PRO A 5 -1.81 26.14 2.12
N VAL A 6 -2.08 27.41 2.43
CA VAL A 6 -2.19 27.91 3.81
C VAL A 6 -3.12 27.05 4.67
N TYR A 7 -4.28 26.63 4.13
CA TYR A 7 -5.25 25.81 4.85
C TYR A 7 -4.76 24.39 5.13
N ARG A 8 -3.74 23.86 4.42
CA ARG A 8 -3.15 22.53 4.65
C ARG A 8 -1.94 22.55 5.55
N GLN A 9 -1.29 23.69 5.73
CA GLN A 9 -0.10 23.83 6.56
C GLN A 9 -0.34 23.36 8.01
N PRO A 10 -1.44 23.74 8.68
CA PRO A 10 -1.74 23.28 10.04
C PRO A 10 -1.90 21.77 10.15
N PHE A 11 -2.37 21.13 9.07
CA PHE A 11 -2.58 19.69 9.01
C PHE A 11 -1.37 18.91 8.47
N GLY A 12 -0.30 19.60 8.06
CA GLY A 12 1.03 19.03 7.79
C GLY A 12 1.16 18.17 6.54
N SER A 13 0.26 18.28 5.55
CA SER A 13 0.37 17.50 4.32
C SER A 13 0.80 18.36 3.13
N SER A 14 1.97 18.06 2.57
CA SER A 14 2.53 18.70 1.38
C SER A 14 2.14 18.01 0.05
N HIS A 15 1.56 16.83 0.13
CA HIS A 15 1.18 16.03 -1.03
C HIS A 15 0.03 15.07 -0.69
N THR A 16 -0.57 14.50 -1.73
CA THR A 16 -1.44 13.31 -1.64
C THR A 16 -0.67 12.07 -2.10
N SER A 17 -1.30 10.89 -2.03
CA SER A 17 -0.75 9.66 -2.61
C SER A 17 -1.85 8.85 -3.27
N ALA A 18 -1.50 8.06 -4.28
CA ALA A 18 -2.46 7.19 -4.98
C ALA A 18 -3.19 6.25 -4.00
N SER A 19 -2.46 5.60 -3.10
CA SER A 19 -3.04 4.74 -2.06
C SER A 19 -3.84 5.51 -1.00
N GLY A 20 -3.44 6.75 -0.68
CA GLY A 20 -4.16 7.61 0.27
C GLY A 20 -5.54 8.02 -0.22
N ALA A 21 -5.69 8.24 -1.53
CA ALA A 21 -6.98 8.60 -2.14
C ALA A 21 -8.02 7.47 -2.11
N THR A 22 -7.58 6.23 -1.94
CA THR A 22 -8.48 5.07 -1.88
C THR A 22 -8.94 4.74 -0.45
N GLN A 23 -8.41 5.44 0.56
CA GLN A 23 -8.76 5.24 1.96
C GLN A 23 -10.06 6.01 2.33
N PRO A 24 -10.82 5.55 3.33
CA PRO A 24 -11.90 6.32 3.92
C PRO A 24 -11.41 7.70 4.42
N VAL A 25 -12.27 8.71 4.34
CA VAL A 25 -11.92 10.10 4.69
C VAL A 25 -11.55 10.22 6.17
N ASP A 26 -12.29 9.57 7.06
CA ASP A 26 -12.04 9.53 8.49
C ASP A 26 -10.69 8.89 8.82
N GLU A 27 -10.34 7.79 8.16
CA GLU A 27 -9.02 7.15 8.32
C GLU A 27 -7.89 8.06 7.81
N HIS A 28 -8.09 8.76 6.70
CA HIS A 28 -7.13 9.74 6.20
C HIS A 28 -6.88 10.87 7.21
N ILE A 29 -7.95 11.44 7.78
CA ILE A 29 -7.87 12.49 8.79
C ILE A 29 -7.20 11.99 10.07
N LEU A 30 -7.53 10.79 10.53
CA LEU A 30 -6.88 10.16 11.69
C LEU A 30 -5.38 10.00 11.47
N LYS A 31 -4.95 9.55 10.30
CA LYS A 31 -3.53 9.44 9.94
C LYS A 31 -2.80 10.78 9.94
N LEU A 32 -3.45 11.83 9.40
CA LEU A 32 -2.90 13.18 9.42
C LEU A 32 -2.68 13.66 10.85
N TYR A 33 -3.69 13.52 11.71
CA TYR A 33 -3.63 13.91 13.12
C TYR A 33 -2.54 13.15 13.87
N MET A 34 -2.52 11.82 13.76
CA MET A 34 -1.52 10.99 14.44
C MET A 34 -0.09 11.39 14.04
N ARG A 35 0.15 11.66 12.76
CA ARG A 35 1.45 12.09 12.27
C ARG A 35 1.82 13.48 12.78
N LYS A 36 0.89 14.42 12.71
CA LYS A 36 1.15 15.83 13.00
C LYS A 36 1.21 16.15 14.49
N GLU A 37 0.23 15.67 15.25
CA GLU A 37 0.06 16.04 16.65
C GLU A 37 0.70 15.03 17.61
N LEU A 38 0.70 13.75 17.24
CA LEU A 38 1.23 12.70 18.12
C LEU A 38 2.63 12.23 17.71
N GLY A 39 3.16 12.67 16.55
CA GLY A 39 4.44 12.19 16.02
C GLY A 39 4.44 10.68 15.74
N ARG A 40 3.28 10.09 15.53
CA ARG A 40 3.09 8.64 15.36
C ARG A 40 2.57 8.31 13.96
N SER A 41 3.04 7.20 13.42
CA SER A 41 2.44 6.54 12.26
C SER A 41 1.62 5.33 12.71
N PHE A 42 0.71 4.86 11.86
CA PHE A 42 0.07 3.57 12.09
C PHE A 42 1.12 2.49 12.16
N PRO A 43 1.08 1.64 13.19
CA PRO A 43 2.09 0.62 13.37
C PRO A 43 2.03 -0.41 12.23
N PHE A 44 3.18 -0.78 11.70
CA PHE A 44 3.30 -1.89 10.76
C PHE A 44 3.03 -3.22 11.46
N ALA A 45 2.28 -4.10 10.79
CA ALA A 45 2.12 -5.50 11.20
C ALA A 45 3.06 -6.42 10.39
N ALA A 46 3.18 -7.68 10.80
CA ALA A 46 3.99 -8.69 10.11
C ALA A 46 3.61 -8.82 8.63
N ARG A 47 2.33 -8.74 8.29
CA ARG A 47 1.81 -8.90 6.92
C ARG A 47 2.31 -7.83 5.93
N PRO A 48 2.15 -6.50 6.16
CA PRO A 48 2.75 -5.49 5.30
C PRO A 48 4.27 -5.60 5.24
N ARG A 49 4.93 -5.92 6.36
CA ARG A 49 6.38 -6.09 6.39
C ARG A 49 6.83 -7.26 5.53
N ALA A 50 6.14 -8.38 5.60
CA ALA A 50 6.43 -9.55 4.76
C ALA A 50 6.27 -9.21 3.26
N GLY A 51 5.24 -8.44 2.87
CA GLY A 51 5.08 -7.94 1.50
C GLY A 51 6.27 -7.13 1.01
N GLN A 52 6.76 -6.19 1.82
CA GLN A 52 7.97 -5.42 1.53
C GLN A 52 9.22 -6.30 1.36
N ILE A 53 9.33 -7.39 2.15
CA ILE A 53 10.45 -8.32 2.03
C ILE A 53 10.37 -9.12 0.74
N VAL A 54 9.18 -9.60 0.35
CA VAL A 54 8.97 -10.28 -0.95
C VAL A 54 9.40 -9.36 -2.10
N GLN A 55 8.96 -8.09 -2.10
CA GLN A 55 9.38 -7.08 -3.09
C GLN A 55 10.90 -6.87 -3.06
N SER A 56 11.50 -6.61 -1.90
CA SER A 56 12.95 -6.39 -1.78
C SER A 56 13.78 -7.58 -2.28
N ILE A 57 13.30 -8.82 -2.11
CA ILE A 57 13.97 -10.02 -2.67
C ILE A 57 13.85 -10.02 -4.20
N ALA A 58 12.66 -9.71 -4.74
CA ALA A 58 12.46 -9.64 -6.19
C ALA A 58 13.32 -8.53 -6.81
N ASP A 59 13.42 -7.36 -6.17
CA ASP A 59 14.28 -6.25 -6.62
C ASP A 59 15.75 -6.68 -6.70
N MET A 60 16.26 -7.34 -5.67
CA MET A 60 17.63 -7.85 -5.64
C MET A 60 17.86 -8.91 -6.70
N ALA A 61 16.92 -9.83 -6.91
CA ALA A 61 17.03 -10.88 -7.91
C ALA A 61 17.04 -10.35 -9.35
N HIS A 62 16.30 -9.27 -9.61
CA HIS A 62 16.29 -8.60 -10.91
C HIS A 62 17.42 -7.57 -11.08
N GLY A 63 18.12 -7.20 -10.00
CA GLY A 63 19.14 -6.16 -10.03
C GLY A 63 18.56 -4.76 -10.22
N VAL A 64 17.30 -4.57 -9.88
CA VAL A 64 16.65 -3.25 -9.85
C VAL A 64 16.70 -2.68 -8.44
N HIS A 65 16.70 -1.35 -8.32
CA HIS A 65 16.89 -0.72 -7.03
C HIS A 65 15.59 -0.47 -6.29
N ASP A 66 15.65 -0.74 -5.00
CA ASP A 66 15.02 0.02 -3.94
C ASP A 66 15.47 1.49 -4.03
N TYR A 67 14.54 2.43 -4.09
CA TYR A 67 14.81 3.86 -4.31
C TYR A 67 15.89 4.40 -3.33
N SER A 68 17.12 4.37 -3.78
CA SER A 68 18.24 5.06 -3.16
C SER A 68 18.99 5.85 -4.24
N PRO A 69 18.96 7.19 -4.19
CA PRO A 69 19.65 8.02 -5.17
C PRO A 69 21.18 7.85 -5.17
N ILE A 70 21.73 7.03 -4.28
CA ILE A 70 23.17 6.89 -4.03
C ILE A 70 23.77 5.65 -4.68
N SER A 71 22.98 4.64 -5.01
CA SER A 71 23.47 3.40 -5.58
C SER A 71 23.10 3.31 -7.07
N GLY A 72 24.09 3.27 -7.94
CA GLY A 72 23.91 3.02 -9.38
C GLY A 72 23.28 1.64 -9.66
N PRO A 73 23.09 1.26 -10.94
CA PRO A 73 22.42 0.02 -11.30
C PRO A 73 23.09 -1.17 -10.62
N THR A 74 22.34 -1.95 -9.85
CA THR A 74 22.82 -3.18 -9.24
C THR A 74 22.81 -4.31 -10.28
N LYS A 75 23.74 -5.23 -10.14
CA LYS A 75 23.68 -6.47 -10.90
C LYS A 75 22.62 -7.38 -10.30
N PRO A 76 21.89 -8.15 -11.14
CA PRO A 76 21.01 -9.21 -10.64
C PRO A 76 21.76 -10.12 -9.67
N MET A 77 21.10 -10.44 -8.56
CA MET A 77 21.64 -11.32 -7.53
C MET A 77 21.10 -12.74 -7.73
N ASP A 78 21.91 -13.73 -7.36
CA ASP A 78 21.41 -15.08 -7.24
C ASP A 78 20.21 -15.14 -6.27
N MET A 79 19.21 -15.94 -6.59
CA MET A 79 17.96 -16.01 -5.84
C MET A 79 18.18 -16.45 -4.38
N ALA A 80 19.09 -17.38 -4.12
CA ALA A 80 19.39 -17.84 -2.76
C ALA A 80 20.02 -16.71 -1.92
N ASP A 81 20.91 -15.93 -2.52
CA ASP A 81 21.53 -14.77 -1.86
C ASP A 81 20.51 -13.65 -1.63
N ALA A 82 19.62 -13.38 -2.59
CA ALA A 82 18.55 -12.40 -2.46
C ALA A 82 17.60 -12.78 -1.31
N VAL A 83 17.17 -14.05 -1.26
CA VAL A 83 16.35 -14.60 -0.16
C VAL A 83 17.06 -14.45 1.17
N ARG A 84 18.32 -14.85 1.28
CA ARG A 84 19.08 -14.74 2.53
C ARG A 84 19.14 -13.29 3.02
N LYS A 85 19.44 -12.33 2.14
CA LYS A 85 19.48 -10.91 2.50
C LYS A 85 18.11 -10.35 2.90
N GLY A 86 17.07 -10.70 2.16
CA GLY A 86 15.70 -10.29 2.49
C GLY A 86 15.23 -10.86 3.82
N MET A 87 15.48 -12.15 4.07
CA MET A 87 15.12 -12.80 5.33
C MET A 87 15.85 -12.20 6.53
N ASN A 88 17.14 -11.86 6.40
CA ASN A 88 17.86 -11.12 7.43
C ASN A 88 17.18 -9.78 7.76
N LYS A 89 16.67 -9.04 6.75
CA LYS A 89 15.89 -7.81 6.99
C LYS A 89 14.56 -8.09 7.72
N PHE A 90 13.92 -9.23 7.46
CA PHE A 90 12.69 -9.61 8.13
C PHE A 90 12.91 -9.97 9.61
N GLU A 91 14.06 -10.51 9.97
CA GLU A 91 14.41 -10.85 11.35
C GLU A 91 14.53 -9.64 12.29
N PHE A 92 14.76 -8.44 11.76
CA PHE A 92 14.72 -7.20 12.54
C PHE A 92 13.30 -6.75 12.89
N TYR A 93 12.26 -7.34 12.28
CA TYR A 93 10.89 -7.05 12.66
C TYR A 93 10.58 -7.64 14.02
N LYS A 94 10.00 -6.83 14.91
CA LYS A 94 9.53 -7.28 16.23
C LYS A 94 8.01 -7.35 16.21
N PRO A 95 7.42 -8.56 16.32
CA PRO A 95 5.97 -8.73 16.40
C PRO A 95 5.37 -7.95 17.57
N ARG A 96 4.12 -7.55 17.41
CA ARG A 96 3.36 -6.82 18.41
C ARG A 96 2.49 -7.76 19.25
N ASP A 97 2.35 -7.45 20.54
CA ASP A 97 1.64 -8.32 21.48
C ASP A 97 0.16 -8.03 21.65
N TRP A 98 -0.34 -6.89 21.12
CA TRP A 98 -1.69 -6.38 21.40
C TRP A 98 -2.85 -7.15 20.74
N ASP A 99 -2.60 -8.08 19.83
CA ASP A 99 -3.60 -8.78 19.03
C ASP A 99 -3.75 -10.28 19.37
N ASN A 100 -3.59 -10.64 20.63
CA ASN A 100 -3.64 -12.03 21.11
C ASN A 100 -2.63 -12.94 20.38
N GLY A 101 -1.41 -12.48 20.19
CA GLY A 101 -0.33 -13.22 19.56
C GLY A 101 -0.48 -13.40 18.05
N LYS A 102 -1.45 -12.73 17.40
CA LYS A 102 -1.69 -12.88 15.97
C LYS A 102 -0.47 -12.44 15.15
N ASP A 103 0.10 -11.30 15.46
CA ASP A 103 1.25 -10.75 14.74
C ASP A 103 2.48 -11.66 14.88
N THR A 104 2.67 -12.27 16.08
CA THR A 104 3.73 -13.25 16.33
C THR A 104 3.52 -14.54 15.54
N GLU A 105 2.30 -15.10 15.56
CA GLU A 105 1.99 -16.30 14.77
C GLU A 105 2.15 -16.03 13.26
N GLU A 106 1.67 -14.88 12.76
CA GLU A 106 1.83 -14.47 11.37
C GLU A 106 3.31 -14.29 11.02
N TYR A 107 4.11 -13.67 11.89
CA TYR A 107 5.55 -13.51 11.68
C TYR A 107 6.25 -14.84 11.46
N HIS A 108 6.02 -15.80 12.35
CA HIS A 108 6.64 -17.14 12.22
C HIS A 108 6.18 -17.83 10.95
N LYS A 109 4.87 -17.80 10.66
CA LYS A 109 4.34 -18.42 9.44
C LYS A 109 4.89 -17.77 8.17
N PHE A 110 5.04 -16.45 8.16
CA PHE A 110 5.52 -15.73 6.97
C PHE A 110 7.02 -15.99 6.72
N LYS A 111 7.82 -16.20 7.76
CA LYS A 111 9.22 -16.64 7.57
C LYS A 111 9.34 -17.91 6.72
N GLU A 112 8.41 -18.85 6.87
CA GLU A 112 8.42 -20.10 6.11
C GLU A 112 8.08 -19.91 4.63
N ILE A 113 7.20 -18.96 4.30
CA ILE A 113 6.60 -18.85 2.96
C ILE A 113 7.15 -17.69 2.11
N ILE A 114 7.80 -16.70 2.70
CA ILE A 114 8.39 -15.58 1.98
C ILE A 114 9.32 -16.03 0.85
N PRO A 115 10.22 -17.03 1.01
CA PRO A 115 11.10 -17.47 -0.06
C PRO A 115 10.34 -17.95 -1.32
N GLU A 116 9.29 -18.75 -1.13
CA GLU A 116 8.44 -19.25 -2.22
C GLU A 116 7.66 -18.11 -2.89
N MET A 117 7.06 -17.22 -2.10
CA MET A 117 6.37 -16.05 -2.62
C MET A 117 7.30 -15.12 -3.42
N ALA A 118 8.53 -14.93 -2.96
CA ALA A 118 9.52 -14.13 -3.67
C ALA A 118 9.90 -14.79 -5.02
N GLN A 119 10.03 -16.11 -5.08
CA GLN A 119 10.25 -16.82 -6.34
C GLN A 119 9.07 -16.61 -7.31
N HIS A 120 7.82 -16.67 -6.82
CA HIS A 120 6.64 -16.37 -7.62
C HIS A 120 6.62 -14.91 -8.11
N ALA A 121 7.03 -13.94 -7.27
CA ALA A 121 7.15 -12.55 -7.66
C ALA A 121 8.19 -12.36 -8.78
N VAL A 122 9.38 -12.95 -8.63
CA VAL A 122 10.44 -12.90 -9.65
C VAL A 122 9.96 -13.49 -10.98
N ASN A 123 9.30 -14.64 -10.94
CA ASN A 123 8.77 -15.30 -12.15
C ASN A 123 7.68 -14.45 -12.81
N GLY A 124 6.76 -13.89 -12.02
CA GLY A 124 5.67 -13.06 -12.54
C GLY A 124 6.16 -11.75 -13.15
N ILE A 125 7.14 -11.08 -12.55
CA ILE A 125 7.76 -9.87 -13.12
C ILE A 125 8.45 -10.22 -14.46
N ARG A 126 9.19 -11.33 -14.51
CA ARG A 126 9.83 -11.81 -15.73
C ARG A 126 8.80 -12.14 -16.82
N GLU A 127 7.71 -12.80 -16.48
CA GLU A 127 6.62 -13.11 -17.41
C GLU A 127 5.96 -11.84 -17.94
N PHE A 128 5.71 -10.85 -17.07
CA PHE A 128 5.07 -9.59 -17.45
C PHE A 128 5.92 -8.77 -18.43
N TYR A 129 7.21 -8.65 -18.19
CA TYR A 129 8.09 -7.82 -19.00
C TYR A 129 8.76 -8.59 -20.16
N GLY A 130 8.91 -9.91 -20.08
CA GLY A 130 9.69 -10.70 -21.05
C GLY A 130 11.10 -10.17 -21.17
N ASP A 131 11.50 -9.82 -22.39
CA ASP A 131 12.84 -9.23 -22.70
C ASP A 131 12.87 -7.69 -22.53
N THR A 132 11.75 -7.07 -22.16
CA THR A 132 11.66 -5.62 -21.97
C THR A 132 12.45 -5.21 -20.72
N LYS A 133 13.32 -4.23 -20.86
CA LYS A 133 14.01 -3.64 -19.69
C LYS A 133 13.02 -2.89 -18.81
N PHE A 134 13.16 -3.05 -17.52
CA PHE A 134 12.35 -2.35 -16.52
C PHE A 134 13.22 -1.86 -15.35
N GLU A 135 12.66 -0.93 -14.59
CA GLU A 135 13.24 -0.36 -13.38
C GLU A 135 12.39 -0.76 -12.17
N GLY A 136 13.01 -0.85 -11.00
CA GLY A 136 12.32 -1.05 -9.72
C GLY A 136 11.64 0.22 -9.23
N GLU A 137 11.27 0.23 -7.96
CA GLU A 137 10.49 1.30 -7.33
C GLU A 137 10.88 2.70 -7.81
N PHE A 138 9.92 3.37 -8.47
CA PHE A 138 10.12 4.67 -9.06
C PHE A 138 9.18 5.71 -8.43
N GLN A 139 9.76 6.76 -7.83
CA GLN A 139 8.99 7.87 -7.29
C GLN A 139 8.72 8.90 -8.39
N ARG A 140 7.44 9.23 -8.59
CA ARG A 140 7.01 10.30 -9.50
C ARG A 140 6.08 11.28 -8.80
N TRP A 141 5.93 12.44 -9.43
CA TRP A 141 4.99 13.47 -9.01
C TRP A 141 3.99 13.74 -10.13
N HIS A 142 2.72 13.79 -9.75
CA HIS A 142 1.62 14.16 -10.64
C HIS A 142 0.88 15.34 -10.07
N GLN A 143 0.63 16.36 -10.91
CA GLN A 143 -0.17 17.51 -10.55
C GLN A 143 -1.50 17.45 -11.32
N ASP A 144 -2.59 17.26 -10.61
CA ASP A 144 -3.93 17.47 -11.15
C ASP A 144 -4.29 18.95 -11.05
N GLU A 145 -4.92 19.51 -12.10
CA GLU A 145 -5.27 20.92 -12.19
C GLU A 145 -6.26 21.41 -11.12
N LEU A 146 -7.09 20.48 -10.58
CA LEU A 146 -8.10 20.80 -9.57
C LEU A 146 -7.64 20.54 -8.14
N ILE A 147 -6.48 19.92 -7.98
CA ILE A 147 -5.95 19.52 -6.65
C ILE A 147 -4.76 20.42 -6.30
N ASP A 148 -4.86 21.12 -5.17
CA ASP A 148 -3.91 22.14 -4.74
C ASP A 148 -2.49 21.64 -4.47
N VAL A 149 -2.33 20.33 -4.23
CA VAL A 149 -1.04 19.74 -3.92
C VAL A 149 -0.77 18.56 -4.84
N PRO A 150 0.52 18.30 -5.17
CA PRO A 150 0.88 17.19 -6.04
C PRO A 150 0.55 15.84 -5.40
N THR A 151 0.37 14.85 -6.25
CA THR A 151 0.27 13.45 -5.85
C THR A 151 1.64 12.81 -5.98
N MET A 152 2.11 12.20 -4.90
CA MET A 152 3.32 11.39 -4.92
C MET A 152 2.94 9.94 -5.25
N LEU A 153 3.62 9.39 -6.23
CA LEU A 153 3.41 8.03 -6.76
C LEU A 153 4.64 7.19 -6.44
N PHE A 154 4.40 5.95 -6.04
CA PHE A 154 5.42 4.92 -5.94
C PHE A 154 4.96 3.75 -6.80
N GLN A 155 5.63 3.56 -7.93
CA GLN A 155 5.38 2.46 -8.85
C GLN A 155 6.41 1.35 -8.55
N ASP A 156 5.95 0.11 -8.35
CA ASP A 156 6.85 -0.98 -7.97
C ASP A 156 7.81 -1.32 -9.12
N TYR A 157 7.28 -1.46 -10.34
CA TYR A 157 8.09 -1.73 -11.54
C TYR A 157 7.53 -0.99 -12.75
N THR A 158 8.41 -0.42 -13.58
CA THR A 158 8.03 0.33 -14.80
C THR A 158 9.04 0.09 -15.91
N GLY A 159 8.58 -0.05 -17.15
CA GLY A 159 9.45 -0.23 -18.33
C GLY A 159 8.65 -0.51 -19.59
N GLY A 160 9.15 -0.05 -20.74
CA GLY A 160 8.54 -0.29 -22.05
C GLY A 160 7.10 0.26 -22.21
N GLY A 161 6.77 1.34 -21.52
CA GLY A 161 5.40 1.89 -21.52
C GLY A 161 4.39 1.07 -20.71
N ARG A 162 4.85 0.18 -19.86
CA ARG A 162 4.06 -0.67 -18.97
C ARG A 162 4.52 -0.50 -17.53
N GLN A 163 3.60 -0.73 -16.61
CA GLN A 163 3.90 -0.78 -15.19
C GLN A 163 3.23 -1.98 -14.53
N VAL A 164 3.83 -2.56 -13.51
CA VAL A 164 3.19 -3.59 -12.69
C VAL A 164 3.37 -3.30 -11.21
N ASP A 165 2.28 -3.45 -10.47
CA ASP A 165 2.21 -3.23 -9.04
C ASP A 165 2.05 -4.60 -8.34
N LEU A 166 2.98 -4.92 -7.42
CA LEU A 166 3.07 -6.22 -6.76
C LEU A 166 2.11 -6.29 -5.57
N LYS A 167 1.22 -7.26 -5.57
CA LYS A 167 0.22 -7.48 -4.53
C LYS A 167 0.36 -8.84 -3.86
N CYS A 168 1.00 -8.87 -2.71
CA CYS A 168 1.18 -10.09 -1.92
C CYS A 168 -0.05 -10.42 -1.08
N SER A 169 -0.53 -11.66 -1.15
CA SER A 169 -1.59 -12.18 -0.31
C SER A 169 -1.09 -13.35 0.54
N PHE A 170 -1.03 -13.14 1.85
CA PHE A 170 -0.52 -14.09 2.83
C PHE A 170 -1.63 -14.97 3.40
N PRO A 171 -1.30 -16.18 3.91
CA PRO A 171 -2.27 -17.04 4.58
C PRO A 171 -2.95 -16.34 5.76
N THR A 172 -4.18 -16.71 6.01
CA THR A 172 -4.95 -16.27 7.16
C THR A 172 -5.12 -17.40 8.15
N ARG A 173 -4.98 -17.10 9.44
CA ARG A 173 -5.21 -18.10 10.48
C ARG A 173 -6.69 -18.39 10.66
N ASN A 174 -7.03 -19.64 10.76
CA ASN A 174 -8.39 -20.07 11.09
C ASN A 174 -8.63 -19.92 12.62
N PRO A 175 -9.89 -19.98 13.09
CA PRO A 175 -10.19 -20.05 14.50
C PRO A 175 -9.43 -21.20 15.21
N LEU A 176 -9.16 -21.02 16.51
CA LEU A 176 -8.55 -22.05 17.33
C LEU A 176 -9.47 -23.27 17.41
N LYS A 177 -8.92 -24.45 17.17
CA LYS A 177 -9.65 -25.72 17.32
C LYS A 177 -9.78 -26.09 18.79
N LYS A 178 -10.66 -27.03 19.10
CA LYS A 178 -10.87 -27.54 20.47
C LYS A 178 -9.63 -28.18 21.09
N ASP A 179 -8.74 -28.73 20.28
CA ASP A 179 -7.47 -29.33 20.68
C ASP A 179 -6.33 -28.32 20.89
N GLY A 180 -6.62 -27.02 20.80
CA GLY A 180 -5.62 -25.97 20.93
C GLY A 180 -4.77 -25.75 19.68
N THR A 181 -4.99 -26.50 18.60
CA THR A 181 -4.26 -26.31 17.34
C THR A 181 -4.94 -25.27 16.46
N ARG A 182 -4.18 -24.70 15.51
CA ARG A 182 -4.66 -23.72 14.56
C ARG A 182 -4.18 -24.08 13.16
N SER A 183 -5.09 -24.02 12.19
CA SER A 183 -4.75 -24.22 10.78
C SER A 183 -4.67 -22.88 10.04
N TRP A 184 -4.06 -22.91 8.87
CA TRP A 184 -3.90 -21.76 7.98
C TRP A 184 -4.68 -21.97 6.70
N ARG A 185 -5.37 -20.93 6.23
CA ARG A 185 -6.02 -20.91 4.93
C ARG A 185 -5.10 -20.15 3.96
N PHE A 186 -4.63 -20.87 2.95
CA PHE A 186 -3.80 -20.32 1.89
C PHE A 186 -4.67 -19.69 0.80
N PRO A 187 -4.45 -18.41 0.46
CA PRO A 187 -5.17 -17.77 -0.63
C PRO A 187 -4.68 -18.29 -1.98
N LYS A 188 -5.58 -18.38 -2.95
CA LYS A 188 -5.20 -18.48 -4.36
C LYS A 188 -4.85 -17.08 -4.90
N PRO A 189 -4.00 -16.97 -5.95
CA PRO A 189 -3.80 -15.71 -6.64
C PRO A 189 -5.14 -15.15 -7.14
N ARG A 190 -5.35 -13.85 -7.00
CA ARG A 190 -6.58 -13.21 -7.47
C ARG A 190 -6.59 -13.13 -8.98
N THR A 191 -7.78 -13.24 -9.55
CA THR A 191 -8.04 -13.05 -10.98
C THR A 191 -8.66 -11.69 -11.28
N GLU A 192 -9.10 -10.97 -10.23
CA GLU A 192 -9.72 -9.65 -10.36
C GLU A 192 -9.17 -8.69 -9.32
N PRO A 193 -8.91 -7.41 -9.70
CA PRO A 193 -8.51 -6.38 -8.78
C PRO A 193 -9.68 -5.90 -7.90
N THR A 194 -9.36 -5.37 -6.74
CA THR A 194 -10.35 -4.65 -5.92
C THR A 194 -10.59 -3.25 -6.49
N PRO A 195 -11.75 -2.60 -6.19
CA PRO A 195 -11.98 -1.21 -6.59
C PRO A 195 -10.87 -0.25 -6.16
N GLN A 196 -10.29 -0.44 -4.96
CA GLN A 196 -9.17 0.37 -4.48
C GLN A 196 -7.91 0.19 -5.32
N GLN A 197 -7.63 -1.03 -5.77
CA GLN A 197 -6.49 -1.32 -6.65
C GLN A 197 -6.70 -0.70 -8.04
N ILE A 198 -7.92 -0.78 -8.59
CA ILE A 198 -8.26 -0.12 -9.86
C ILE A 198 -8.06 1.38 -9.75
N MET A 199 -8.56 2.03 -8.68
CA MET A 199 -8.36 3.46 -8.43
C MET A 199 -6.88 3.83 -8.32
N GLN A 200 -6.05 3.00 -7.66
CA GLN A 200 -4.60 3.21 -7.58
C GLN A 200 -3.96 3.14 -8.97
N GLN A 201 -4.32 2.14 -9.77
CA GLN A 201 -3.83 1.99 -11.14
C GLN A 201 -4.28 3.15 -12.04
N ALA A 202 -5.49 3.65 -11.86
CA ALA A 202 -6.01 4.81 -12.60
C ALA A 202 -5.17 6.08 -12.35
N VAL A 203 -4.72 6.29 -11.11
CA VAL A 203 -3.81 7.42 -10.80
C VAL A 203 -2.44 7.25 -11.45
N TYR A 204 -1.88 6.05 -11.42
CA TYR A 204 -0.61 5.74 -12.07
C TYR A 204 -0.69 5.94 -13.59
N TRP A 205 -1.70 5.35 -14.22
CA TRP A 205 -1.96 5.50 -15.64
C TRP A 205 -2.14 6.97 -16.05
N LYS A 206 -2.93 7.73 -15.30
CA LYS A 206 -3.17 9.16 -15.60
C LYS A 206 -1.89 9.99 -15.52
N ALA A 207 -1.01 9.63 -14.59
CA ALA A 207 0.25 10.35 -14.37
C ALA A 207 1.34 10.02 -15.39
N THR A 208 1.35 8.82 -15.95
CA THR A 208 2.49 8.32 -16.74
C THR A 208 2.11 7.95 -18.17
N GLY A 209 0.84 7.60 -18.41
CA GLY A 209 0.41 6.98 -19.67
C GLY A 209 0.79 5.50 -19.81
N ASP A 210 1.52 4.92 -18.84
CA ASP A 210 1.95 3.53 -18.88
C ASP A 210 0.76 2.58 -18.72
N GLU A 211 0.75 1.48 -19.48
CA GLU A 211 -0.26 0.42 -19.37
C GLU A 211 -0.13 -0.28 -18.01
N PRO A 212 -1.21 -0.29 -17.20
CA PRO A 212 -1.13 -0.85 -15.86
C PRO A 212 -1.30 -2.35 -15.83
N GLY A 213 -0.57 -3.00 -14.91
CA GLY A 213 -0.71 -4.39 -14.52
C GLY A 213 -0.69 -4.57 -13.01
N LEU A 214 -1.28 -5.66 -12.57
CA LEU A 214 -1.26 -6.11 -11.18
C LEU A 214 -0.72 -7.53 -11.13
N LEU A 215 0.34 -7.74 -10.36
CA LEU A 215 0.91 -9.06 -10.12
C LEU A 215 0.47 -9.55 -8.74
N PHE A 216 -0.50 -10.46 -8.72
CA PHE A 216 -0.99 -11.09 -7.49
C PHE A 216 -0.14 -12.30 -7.13
N VAL A 217 0.55 -12.23 -6.01
CA VAL A 217 1.46 -13.26 -5.52
C VAL A 217 0.93 -13.88 -4.22
N THR A 218 0.94 -15.19 -4.15
CA THR A 218 0.55 -16.00 -2.99
C THR A 218 1.54 -17.15 -2.81
N PRO A 219 1.50 -17.91 -1.69
CA PRO A 219 2.29 -19.12 -1.57
C PRO A 219 1.92 -20.23 -2.57
N LEU A 220 0.76 -20.14 -3.23
CA LEU A 220 0.27 -21.14 -4.19
C LEU A 220 0.59 -20.79 -5.65
N GLY A 221 1.24 -19.65 -5.91
CA GLY A 221 1.55 -19.19 -7.25
C GLY A 221 1.32 -17.70 -7.44
N PHE A 222 1.28 -17.28 -8.69
CA PHE A 222 1.00 -15.90 -9.07
C PHE A 222 -0.02 -15.83 -10.22
N ASN A 223 -0.59 -14.63 -10.42
CA ASN A 223 -1.43 -14.30 -11.56
C ASN A 223 -1.20 -12.85 -11.97
N ILE A 224 -1.16 -12.61 -13.26
CA ILE A 224 -1.02 -11.28 -13.85
C ILE A 224 -2.39 -10.83 -14.36
N VAL A 225 -2.78 -9.61 -13.95
CA VAL A 225 -4.03 -8.98 -14.40
C VAL A 225 -3.68 -7.65 -15.05
N ASP A 226 -3.99 -7.49 -16.32
CA ASP A 226 -3.76 -6.28 -17.13
C ASP A 226 -4.96 -6.01 -18.07
N ALA A 227 -4.83 -5.03 -18.95
CA ALA A 227 -5.90 -4.64 -19.87
C ALA A 227 -6.32 -5.75 -20.86
N SER A 228 -5.48 -6.78 -21.08
CA SER A 228 -5.78 -7.89 -21.98
C SER A 228 -6.80 -8.88 -21.38
N ASN A 229 -6.85 -8.98 -20.05
CA ASN A 229 -7.70 -9.92 -19.33
C ASN A 229 -8.62 -9.28 -18.27
N CYS A 230 -8.60 -7.93 -18.14
CA CYS A 230 -9.45 -7.19 -17.20
C CYS A 230 -9.94 -5.87 -17.79
N ASP A 231 -11.22 -5.78 -18.07
CA ASP A 231 -11.84 -4.57 -18.66
C ASP A 231 -11.71 -3.33 -17.75
N ALA A 232 -11.66 -3.52 -16.43
CA ALA A 232 -11.50 -2.43 -15.47
C ALA A 232 -10.11 -1.74 -15.54
N LEU A 233 -9.13 -2.33 -16.21
CA LEU A 233 -7.82 -1.76 -16.46
C LEU A 233 -7.67 -1.15 -17.88
N LYS A 234 -8.74 -1.13 -18.67
CA LYS A 234 -8.74 -0.45 -19.96
C LYS A 234 -8.83 1.07 -19.79
N PRO A 235 -8.29 1.88 -20.75
CA PRO A 235 -8.19 3.34 -20.62
C PRO A 235 -9.50 4.04 -20.25
N HIS A 236 -10.64 3.65 -20.81
CA HIS A 236 -11.94 4.26 -20.51
C HIS A 236 -12.37 4.02 -19.05
N ALA A 237 -12.20 2.79 -18.52
CA ALA A 237 -12.54 2.44 -17.14
C ALA A 237 -11.57 3.06 -16.13
N LEU A 238 -10.29 3.21 -16.52
CA LEU A 238 -9.30 3.91 -15.71
C LEU A 238 -9.60 5.41 -15.64
N GLU A 239 -10.04 6.04 -16.74
CA GLU A 239 -10.45 7.45 -16.70
C GLU A 239 -11.65 7.66 -15.75
N GLU A 240 -12.68 6.81 -15.81
CA GLU A 240 -13.81 6.86 -14.87
C GLU A 240 -13.35 6.67 -13.41
N SER A 241 -12.45 5.73 -13.16
CA SER A 241 -11.89 5.47 -11.84
C SER A 241 -11.04 6.64 -11.34
N TYR A 242 -10.29 7.30 -12.23
CA TYR A 242 -9.52 8.49 -11.89
C TYR A 242 -10.43 9.66 -11.50
N GLN A 243 -11.56 9.87 -12.20
CA GLN A 243 -12.53 10.89 -11.82
C GLN A 243 -13.11 10.63 -10.40
N GLN A 244 -13.34 9.37 -10.02
CA GLN A 244 -13.76 9.05 -8.66
C GLN A 244 -12.67 9.38 -7.63
N VAL A 245 -11.40 9.12 -7.93
CA VAL A 245 -10.27 9.50 -7.08
C VAL A 245 -10.17 11.01 -6.95
N ARG A 246 -10.26 11.73 -8.06
CA ARG A 246 -10.27 13.20 -8.09
C ARG A 246 -11.36 13.78 -7.19
N GLN A 247 -12.59 13.26 -7.28
CA GLN A 247 -13.70 13.70 -6.43
C GLN A 247 -13.40 13.48 -4.93
N ARG A 248 -12.78 12.36 -4.55
CA ARG A 248 -12.37 12.12 -3.16
C ARG A 248 -11.31 13.11 -2.68
N TRP A 249 -10.33 13.43 -3.51
CA TRP A 249 -9.34 14.45 -3.18
C TRP A 249 -9.96 15.84 -3.00
N LEU A 250 -10.92 16.21 -3.86
CA LEU A 250 -11.67 17.45 -3.73
C LEU A 250 -12.48 17.49 -2.42
N VAL A 251 -13.12 16.40 -2.04
CA VAL A 251 -13.82 16.31 -0.74
C VAL A 251 -12.85 16.56 0.41
N ILE A 252 -11.71 15.87 0.45
CA ILE A 252 -10.69 16.06 1.48
C ILE A 252 -10.18 17.51 1.48
N GLN A 253 -9.88 18.08 0.32
CA GLN A 253 -9.43 19.45 0.16
C GLN A 253 -10.45 20.46 0.72
N ASN A 254 -11.74 20.29 0.39
CA ASN A 254 -12.80 21.15 0.88
C ASN A 254 -13.03 21.03 2.39
N LEU A 255 -12.93 19.82 2.97
CA LEU A 255 -12.99 19.62 4.41
C LEU A 255 -11.84 20.32 5.13
N LEU A 256 -10.61 20.23 4.59
CA LEU A 256 -9.45 20.93 5.14
C LEU A 256 -9.60 22.46 5.05
N ARG A 257 -10.19 22.98 3.96
CA ARG A 257 -10.50 24.41 3.81
C ARG A 257 -11.55 24.85 4.85
N ALA A 258 -12.67 24.11 4.95
CA ALA A 258 -13.75 24.43 5.86
C ALA A 258 -13.35 24.33 7.36
N ALA A 259 -12.32 23.56 7.66
CA ALA A 259 -11.80 23.42 9.03
C ALA A 259 -10.97 24.64 9.49
N GLU A 260 -10.58 25.57 8.58
CA GLU A 260 -9.84 26.79 8.89
C GLU A 260 -8.58 26.55 9.76
N GLY A 261 -7.88 25.44 9.53
CA GLY A 261 -6.69 25.09 10.29
C GLY A 261 -6.92 24.57 11.71
N LYS A 262 -8.17 24.29 12.08
CA LYS A 262 -8.53 23.80 13.43
C LYS A 262 -8.94 22.33 13.41
N TRP A 263 -8.25 21.48 14.16
CA TRP A 263 -8.59 20.06 14.28
C TRP A 263 -10.00 19.82 14.81
N SER A 264 -10.46 20.64 15.79
CA SER A 264 -11.82 20.54 16.32
C SER A 264 -12.90 20.71 15.25
N ASN A 265 -12.69 21.64 14.31
CA ASN A 265 -13.61 21.85 13.20
C ASN A 265 -13.57 20.67 12.23
N LEU A 266 -12.36 20.17 11.91
CA LEU A 266 -12.19 19.03 11.02
C LEU A 266 -12.87 17.76 11.56
N PHE A 267 -12.72 17.47 12.86
CA PHE A 267 -13.39 16.35 13.50
C PHE A 267 -14.92 16.51 13.61
N ALA A 268 -15.43 17.73 13.66
CA ALA A 268 -16.85 18.00 13.62
C ALA A 268 -17.48 17.77 12.23
N LEU A 269 -16.68 17.88 11.16
CA LEU A 269 -17.13 17.70 9.78
C LEU A 269 -17.11 16.24 9.30
N VAL A 270 -16.44 15.34 10.02
CA VAL A 270 -16.24 13.95 9.61
C VAL A 270 -16.70 12.98 10.69
N GLN A 271 -17.58 12.09 10.31
CA GLN A 271 -18.04 11.01 11.20
C GLN A 271 -17.11 9.79 11.06
N PRO A 272 -16.49 9.28 12.14
CA PRO A 272 -15.62 8.13 12.10
C PRO A 272 -16.38 6.80 12.02
N ASP A 273 -15.87 5.85 11.24
CA ASP A 273 -16.30 4.45 11.29
C ASP A 273 -15.42 3.66 12.26
N TYR A 274 -15.83 3.62 13.52
CA TYR A 274 -15.08 2.90 14.57
C TYR A 274 -14.96 1.40 14.31
N GLY A 275 -15.94 0.79 13.64
CA GLY A 275 -15.90 -0.63 13.29
C GLY A 275 -14.77 -0.92 12.29
N GLN A 276 -14.61 -0.09 11.26
CA GLN A 276 -13.51 -0.19 10.31
C GLN A 276 -12.17 0.13 10.96
N ILE A 277 -12.09 1.19 11.77
CA ILE A 277 -10.86 1.58 12.46
C ILE A 277 -10.33 0.44 13.33
N VAL A 278 -11.16 -0.16 14.18
CA VAL A 278 -10.70 -1.28 15.03
C VAL A 278 -10.33 -2.52 14.21
N GLY A 279 -11.11 -2.82 13.19
CA GLY A 279 -10.85 -3.99 12.34
C GLY A 279 -9.54 -3.91 11.56
N ARG A 280 -9.12 -2.70 11.15
CA ARG A 280 -7.90 -2.48 10.38
C ARG A 280 -6.67 -2.21 11.24
N HIS A 281 -6.82 -1.46 12.33
CA HIS A 281 -5.70 -0.87 13.06
C HIS A 281 -5.61 -1.31 14.51
N GLY A 282 -6.65 -1.95 15.05
CA GLY A 282 -6.68 -2.49 16.40
C GLY A 282 -7.18 -1.52 17.47
N PRO A 283 -7.27 -2.02 18.72
CA PRO A 283 -7.90 -1.29 19.82
C PRO A 283 -7.18 0.00 20.23
N ASP A 284 -5.87 0.05 20.13
CA ASP A 284 -5.09 1.24 20.51
C ASP A 284 -5.40 2.45 19.61
N ILE A 285 -5.51 2.20 18.30
CA ILE A 285 -5.88 3.24 17.34
C ILE A 285 -7.35 3.63 17.50
N LEU A 286 -8.23 2.67 17.83
CA LEU A 286 -9.61 2.96 18.17
C LEU A 286 -9.71 3.87 19.42
N ALA A 287 -8.92 3.62 20.47
CA ALA A 287 -8.88 4.46 21.66
C ALA A 287 -8.50 5.92 21.32
N ILE A 288 -7.47 6.09 20.49
CA ILE A 288 -7.07 7.42 19.97
C ILE A 288 -8.22 8.05 19.18
N ALA A 289 -8.85 7.31 18.27
CA ALA A 289 -9.96 7.81 17.46
C ALA A 289 -11.14 8.27 18.35
N LYS A 290 -11.55 7.47 19.33
CA LYS A 290 -12.61 7.83 20.29
C LYS A 290 -12.27 9.09 21.08
N GLN A 291 -11.04 9.22 21.57
CA GLN A 291 -10.57 10.43 22.27
C GLN A 291 -10.68 11.67 21.40
N ILE A 292 -10.27 11.57 20.13
CA ILE A 292 -10.26 12.69 19.17
C ILE A 292 -11.70 13.13 18.85
N TRP A 293 -12.58 12.17 18.53
CA TRP A 293 -13.99 12.46 18.22
C TRP A 293 -14.89 12.63 19.46
N ARG A 294 -14.32 12.57 20.68
CA ARG A 294 -14.97 12.90 21.96
C ARG A 294 -16.25 12.12 22.26
N LEU A 295 -16.28 10.83 21.93
CA LEU A 295 -17.43 9.98 22.28
C LEU A 295 -17.35 9.39 23.71
N ASP A 296 -16.29 9.63 24.44
CA ASP A 296 -16.11 9.19 25.84
C ASP A 296 -16.37 10.36 26.85
N ARG A 297 -17.29 11.28 26.55
CA ARG A 297 -17.76 12.33 27.47
C ARG A 297 -19.05 11.93 28.19
#